data_21572811a35c592e4a162c15fe53924b
#
_entry.id   21572811a35c592e4a162c15fe53924b
#
_cell.length_a   1.000
_cell.length_b   1.000
_cell.length_c   1.000
_cell.angle_alpha   90.00
_cell.angle_beta   90.00
_cell.angle_gamma   90.00
#
_symmetry.space_group_name_H-M   'P 1'
#
loop_
_entity.id
_entity.type
_entity.pdbx_description
1 polymer ?
#
loop_
_entity_poly.entity_id
_entity_poly.type
_entity_poly.pdbx_seq_one_letter_code
_entity_poly.pdbx_strand_id
1 'polypeptide(L)'
;LAYHRVQINTTALLGGLKNVLSQNNLVEAIGICDATPSPTARIVKVVLENYQLPREEVKEILEQHGSEEVARLEQRLGILSTIGQIAPLLGLLGAVLGFMETGEEVITDHHTHFAKALMPLALGLAIGVPCYVGYNHLVAVIGTIVIDMQKAGLRALRMVSELEESARRKRTKVRLKASDASGEFIP
;
A
#
# COMPACT_ATOMS: atom_id res chain seq x y z
N LEU A 1 -16.57 3.31 -3.36
CA LEU A 1 -17.12 2.03 -2.85
C LEU A 1 -16.03 0.98 -2.52
N ALA A 2 -14.92 0.90 -3.29
CA ALA A 2 -13.81 -0.02 -3.01
C ALA A 2 -13.01 0.38 -1.75
N TYR A 3 -12.87 1.65 -1.48
CA TYR A 3 -12.12 2.20 -0.35
C TYR A 3 -12.68 1.77 1.01
N HIS A 4 -14.00 1.76 1.16
CA HIS A 4 -14.66 1.33 2.41
C HIS A 4 -14.46 -0.16 2.72
N ARG A 5 -14.30 -1.01 1.69
CA ARG A 5 -14.01 -2.43 1.87
C ARG A 5 -12.59 -2.70 2.38
N VAL A 6 -11.60 -1.93 1.96
CA VAL A 6 -10.20 -2.11 2.39
C VAL A 6 -10.04 -1.73 3.87
N GLN A 7 -10.67 -0.65 4.29
CA GLN A 7 -10.58 -0.16 5.68
C GLN A 7 -11.33 -1.06 6.67
N ILE A 8 -12.49 -1.59 6.29
CA ILE A 8 -13.26 -2.55 7.12
C ILE A 8 -12.47 -3.84 7.31
N ASN A 9 -11.80 -4.35 6.26
CA ASN A 9 -11.01 -5.57 6.34
C ASN A 9 -9.80 -5.46 7.27
N THR A 10 -9.15 -4.30 7.33
CA THR A 10 -7.97 -4.10 8.20
C THR A 10 -8.34 -4.14 9.69
N THR A 11 -9.44 -3.53 10.07
CA THR A 11 -9.91 -3.54 11.47
C THR A 11 -10.41 -4.92 11.89
N ALA A 12 -11.14 -5.60 11.01
CA ALA A 12 -11.62 -6.97 11.24
C ALA A 12 -10.45 -7.96 11.31
N LEU A 13 -9.46 -7.83 10.42
CA LEU A 13 -8.24 -8.64 10.44
C LEU A 13 -7.49 -8.48 11.76
N LEU A 14 -7.23 -7.25 12.20
CA LEU A 14 -6.52 -6.98 13.45
C LEU A 14 -7.30 -7.44 14.69
N GLY A 15 -8.63 -7.35 14.65
CA GLY A 15 -9.49 -7.85 15.71
C GLY A 15 -9.46 -9.38 15.81
N GLY A 16 -9.56 -10.08 14.68
CA GLY A 16 -9.42 -11.54 14.62
C GLY A 16 -8.04 -11.99 15.06
N LEU A 17 -7.02 -11.31 14.59
CA LEU A 17 -5.62 -11.59 14.93
C LEU A 17 -5.36 -11.44 16.44
N LYS A 18 -5.88 -10.39 17.07
CA LYS A 18 -5.77 -10.19 18.52
C LYS A 18 -6.34 -11.36 19.30
N ASN A 19 -7.48 -11.88 18.87
CA ASN A 19 -8.14 -13.00 19.56
C ASN A 19 -7.31 -14.29 19.45
N VAL A 20 -6.81 -14.61 18.24
CA VAL A 20 -5.98 -15.80 17.98
C VAL A 20 -4.62 -15.69 18.68
N LEU A 21 -3.98 -14.53 18.64
CA LEU A 21 -2.73 -14.29 19.33
C LEU A 21 -2.89 -14.38 20.86
N SER A 22 -4.01 -13.95 21.43
CA SER A 22 -4.28 -14.10 22.87
C SER A 22 -4.33 -15.57 23.30
N GLN A 23 -4.67 -16.47 22.39
CA GLN A 23 -4.66 -17.93 22.59
C GLN A 23 -3.27 -18.56 22.33
N ASN A 24 -2.24 -17.73 22.02
CA ASN A 24 -0.88 -18.17 21.72
C ASN A 24 -0.76 -19.06 20.47
N ASN A 25 -1.71 -18.94 19.52
CA ASN A 25 -1.76 -19.73 18.28
C ASN A 25 -1.22 -18.93 17.08
N LEU A 26 0.10 -18.83 16.98
CA LEU A 26 0.81 -18.11 15.91
C LEU A 26 0.55 -18.71 14.52
N VAL A 27 0.43 -20.04 14.44
CA VAL A 27 0.23 -20.72 13.15
C VAL A 27 -1.12 -20.34 12.54
N GLU A 28 -2.16 -20.29 13.33
CA GLU A 28 -3.49 -19.87 12.89
C GLU A 28 -3.50 -18.37 12.53
N ALA A 29 -2.79 -17.53 13.28
CA ALA A 29 -2.65 -16.12 12.98
C ALA A 29 -2.00 -15.88 11.60
N ILE A 30 -0.94 -16.63 11.26
CA ILE A 30 -0.30 -16.59 9.96
C ILE A 30 -1.26 -17.09 8.87
N GLY A 31 -1.99 -18.17 9.12
CA GLY A 31 -3.01 -18.71 8.20
C GLY A 31 -4.10 -17.70 7.85
N ILE A 32 -4.58 -16.92 8.81
CA ILE A 32 -5.55 -15.84 8.58
C ILE A 32 -4.96 -14.75 7.68
N CYS A 33 -3.69 -14.40 7.89
CA CYS A 33 -3.00 -13.44 7.03
C CYS A 33 -2.85 -13.95 5.60
N ASP A 34 -2.54 -15.23 5.40
CA ASP A 34 -2.44 -15.87 4.08
C ASP A 34 -3.78 -15.95 3.34
N ALA A 35 -4.85 -16.19 4.07
CA ALA A 35 -6.20 -16.23 3.51
C ALA A 35 -6.73 -14.83 3.11
N THR A 36 -6.07 -13.75 3.55
CA THR A 36 -6.52 -12.39 3.30
C THR A 36 -5.65 -11.73 2.21
N PRO A 37 -6.15 -11.56 0.95
CA PRO A 37 -5.39 -10.97 -0.14
C PRO A 37 -5.30 -9.44 0.00
N SER A 38 -4.57 -8.95 1.00
CA SER A 38 -4.40 -7.53 1.31
C SER A 38 -2.92 -7.21 1.54
N PRO A 39 -2.43 -6.06 1.05
CA PRO A 39 -1.07 -5.59 1.37
C PRO A 39 -0.82 -5.52 2.87
N THR A 40 -1.82 -5.06 3.62
CA THR A 40 -1.78 -4.98 5.08
C THR A 40 -1.59 -6.35 5.74
N ALA A 41 -2.27 -7.39 5.24
CA ALA A 41 -2.12 -8.75 5.77
C ALA A 41 -0.71 -9.29 5.53
N ARG A 42 -0.11 -9.02 4.36
CA ARG A 42 1.28 -9.39 4.07
C ARG A 42 2.28 -8.76 5.03
N ILE A 43 2.12 -7.49 5.32
CA ILE A 43 2.96 -6.77 6.28
C ILE A 43 2.82 -7.34 7.70
N VAL A 44 1.61 -7.62 8.14
CA VAL A 44 1.36 -8.26 9.44
C VAL A 44 1.95 -9.65 9.50
N LYS A 45 1.85 -10.44 8.42
CA LYS A 45 2.47 -11.78 8.32
C LYS A 45 3.98 -11.72 8.53
N VAL A 46 4.67 -10.78 7.87
CA VAL A 46 6.12 -10.59 8.02
C VAL A 46 6.51 -10.34 9.49
N VAL A 47 5.72 -9.53 10.21
CA VAL A 47 5.95 -9.30 11.65
C VAL A 47 5.76 -10.58 12.46
N LEU A 48 4.73 -11.39 12.14
CA LEU A 48 4.46 -12.64 12.84
C LEU A 48 5.51 -13.72 12.57
N GLU A 49 6.05 -13.79 11.37
CA GLU A 49 7.11 -14.74 11.01
C GLU A 49 8.45 -14.42 11.68
N ASN A 50 8.72 -13.14 11.90
CA ASN A 50 9.97 -12.66 12.48
C ASN A 50 9.85 -12.26 13.96
N TYR A 51 8.84 -12.75 14.68
CA TYR A 51 8.53 -12.35 16.06
C TYR A 51 9.65 -12.63 17.07
N GLN A 52 10.56 -13.58 16.77
CA GLN A 52 11.68 -13.97 17.65
C GLN A 52 12.85 -12.99 17.59
N LEU A 53 12.89 -12.12 16.58
CA LEU A 53 13.97 -11.16 16.39
C LEU A 53 13.81 -9.95 17.32
N PRO A 54 14.90 -9.25 17.64
CA PRO A 54 14.85 -7.99 18.36
C PRO A 54 13.90 -7.00 17.66
N ARG A 55 13.18 -6.21 18.46
CA ARG A 55 12.17 -5.27 17.96
C ARG A 55 12.69 -4.33 16.87
N GLU A 56 13.95 -3.91 16.97
CA GLU A 56 14.54 -2.98 16.01
C GLU A 56 14.77 -3.67 14.65
N GLU A 57 15.20 -4.94 14.65
CA GLU A 57 15.37 -5.74 13.43
C GLU A 57 14.01 -5.99 12.74
N VAL A 58 12.97 -6.35 13.52
CA VAL A 58 11.62 -6.53 12.95
C VAL A 58 11.10 -5.24 12.35
N LYS A 59 11.42 -4.09 12.93
CA LYS A 59 11.04 -2.80 12.40
C LYS A 59 11.74 -2.51 11.06
N GLU A 60 13.01 -2.81 10.94
CA GLU A 60 13.77 -2.67 9.70
C GLU A 60 13.22 -3.57 8.58
N ILE A 61 12.94 -4.84 8.89
CA ILE A 61 12.30 -5.78 7.97
C ILE A 61 10.92 -5.26 7.53
N LEU A 62 10.15 -4.69 8.47
CA LEU A 62 8.84 -4.11 8.20
C LEU A 62 8.93 -2.91 7.24
N GLU A 63 9.91 -2.02 7.41
CA GLU A 63 10.14 -0.88 6.55
C GLU A 63 10.56 -1.32 5.13
N GLN A 64 11.42 -2.34 5.03
CA GLN A 64 11.86 -2.90 3.75
C GLN A 64 10.69 -3.51 2.98
N HIS A 65 9.94 -4.44 3.58
CA HIS A 65 8.78 -5.05 2.93
C HIS A 65 7.66 -4.05 2.66
N GLY A 66 7.50 -3.04 3.52
CA GLY A 66 6.59 -1.94 3.28
C GLY A 66 6.92 -1.18 2.00
N SER A 67 8.19 -0.88 1.78
CA SER A 67 8.67 -0.20 0.57
C SER A 67 8.45 -1.04 -0.69
N GLU A 68 8.66 -2.35 -0.62
CA GLU A 68 8.39 -3.27 -1.74
C GLU A 68 6.90 -3.30 -2.12
N GLU A 69 6.01 -3.34 -1.13
CA GLU A 69 4.56 -3.31 -1.38
C GLU A 69 4.11 -1.98 -1.97
N VAL A 70 4.67 -0.86 -1.53
CA VAL A 70 4.42 0.47 -2.12
C VAL A 70 4.85 0.48 -3.58
N ALA A 71 6.08 0.04 -3.88
CA ALA A 71 6.60 -0.01 -5.25
C ALA A 71 5.70 -0.86 -6.18
N ARG A 72 5.18 -1.99 -5.69
CA ARG A 72 4.22 -2.83 -6.43
C ARG A 72 2.90 -2.12 -6.73
N LEU A 73 2.40 -1.33 -5.78
CA LEU A 73 1.16 -0.56 -5.96
C LEU A 73 1.36 0.59 -6.96
N GLU A 74 2.50 1.28 -6.88
CA GLU A 74 2.83 2.42 -7.75
C GLU A 74 3.15 1.99 -9.19
N GLN A 75 3.78 0.84 -9.37
CA GLN A 75 4.14 0.33 -10.71
C GLN A 75 2.95 0.26 -11.67
N ARG A 76 1.77 -0.10 -11.17
CA ARG A 76 0.55 -0.18 -11.97
C ARG A 76 -0.01 1.19 -12.36
N LEU A 77 0.38 2.24 -11.66
CA LEU A 77 -0.05 3.61 -11.95
C LEU A 77 0.83 4.30 -13.00
N GLY A 78 2.04 3.78 -13.23
CA GLY A 78 2.99 4.39 -14.16
C GLY A 78 2.43 4.54 -15.57
N ILE A 79 1.69 3.55 -16.07
CA ILE A 79 1.05 3.60 -17.40
C ILE A 79 0.03 4.74 -17.48
N LEU A 80 -0.81 4.90 -16.45
CA LEU A 80 -1.83 5.94 -16.41
C LEU A 80 -1.21 7.34 -16.35
N SER A 81 -0.14 7.50 -15.56
CA SER A 81 0.65 8.72 -15.50
C SER A 81 1.25 9.07 -16.87
N THR A 82 1.85 8.09 -17.54
CA THR A 82 2.46 8.26 -18.86
C THR A 82 1.43 8.71 -19.88
N ILE A 83 0.26 8.07 -19.97
CA ILE A 83 -0.81 8.46 -20.88
C ILE A 83 -1.30 9.87 -20.56
N GLY A 84 -1.51 10.19 -19.27
CA GLY A 84 -1.97 11.51 -18.86
C GLY A 84 -1.03 12.66 -19.24
N GLN A 85 0.27 12.38 -19.29
CA GLN A 85 1.30 13.37 -19.66
C GLN A 85 1.55 13.42 -21.17
N ILE A 86 1.59 12.28 -21.84
CA ILE A 86 1.94 12.20 -23.28
C ILE A 86 0.76 12.59 -24.16
N ALA A 87 -0.48 12.24 -23.82
CA ALA A 87 -1.63 12.50 -24.66
C ALA A 87 -1.82 14.00 -25.02
N PRO A 88 -1.71 14.97 -24.09
CA PRO A 88 -1.76 16.39 -24.44
C PRO A 88 -0.61 16.84 -25.34
N LEU A 89 0.60 16.27 -25.15
CA LEU A 89 1.78 16.61 -25.96
C LEU A 89 1.63 16.10 -27.41
N LEU A 90 1.10 14.89 -27.57
CA LEU A 90 0.76 14.36 -28.90
C LEU A 90 -0.35 15.17 -29.58
N GLY A 91 -1.33 15.64 -28.81
CA GLY A 91 -2.36 16.53 -29.30
C GLY A 91 -1.79 17.86 -29.78
N LEU A 92 -0.83 18.44 -29.04
CA LEU A 92 -0.13 19.66 -29.43
C LEU A 92 0.72 19.45 -30.69
N LEU A 93 1.46 18.34 -30.77
CA LEU A 93 2.22 17.99 -31.97
C LEU A 93 1.31 17.88 -33.19
N GLY A 94 0.15 17.19 -33.07
CA GLY A 94 -0.81 17.07 -34.12
C GLY A 94 -1.38 18.43 -34.56
N ALA A 95 -1.61 19.35 -33.65
CA ALA A 95 -2.05 20.71 -33.99
C ALA A 95 -0.97 21.47 -34.78
N VAL A 96 0.29 21.36 -34.38
CA VAL A 96 1.41 22.01 -35.11
C VAL A 96 1.53 21.48 -36.55
N LEU A 97 1.45 20.16 -36.69
CA LEU A 97 1.47 19.53 -38.04
C LEU A 97 0.27 19.97 -38.89
N GLY A 98 -0.93 20.04 -38.29
CA GLY A 98 -2.13 20.51 -38.98
C GLY A 98 -2.02 21.98 -39.43
N PHE A 99 -1.34 22.83 -38.67
CA PHE A 99 -1.04 24.21 -39.13
C PHE A 99 -0.03 24.25 -40.26
N MET A 100 0.97 23.37 -40.29
CA MET A 100 1.96 23.31 -41.35
C MET A 100 1.33 22.88 -42.68
N GLU A 101 0.42 21.91 -42.66
CA GLU A 101 -0.27 21.44 -43.88
C GLU A 101 -1.24 22.49 -44.43
N THR A 102 -1.85 23.29 -43.59
CA THR A 102 -2.86 24.29 -43.98
C THR A 102 -2.26 25.60 -44.49
N GLY A 103 -0.93 25.78 -44.37
CA GLY A 103 -0.25 27.05 -44.68
C GLY A 103 -0.33 27.54 -46.12
N GLU A 104 -0.62 26.68 -47.10
CA GLU A 104 -0.72 27.05 -48.53
C GLU A 104 -2.16 27.36 -49.02
N GLU A 105 -3.20 26.89 -48.31
CA GLU A 105 -4.62 27.02 -48.75
C GLU A 105 -5.42 28.09 -47.99
N VAL A 106 -4.80 28.93 -47.21
CA VAL A 106 -5.46 29.85 -46.23
C VAL A 106 -6.30 30.98 -46.86
N ILE A 107 -6.39 31.07 -48.18
CA ILE A 107 -6.94 32.29 -48.85
C ILE A 107 -8.47 32.36 -48.83
N THR A 108 -9.23 31.26 -48.66
CA THR A 108 -10.67 31.26 -48.88
C THR A 108 -11.54 30.95 -47.66
N ASP A 109 -11.08 30.24 -46.62
CA ASP A 109 -11.95 29.88 -45.50
C ASP A 109 -11.17 29.67 -44.19
N HIS A 110 -10.73 30.76 -43.58
CA HIS A 110 -9.88 30.77 -42.39
C HIS A 110 -10.46 30.02 -41.19
N HIS A 111 -11.76 29.98 -41.01
CA HIS A 111 -12.41 29.42 -39.81
C HIS A 111 -12.44 27.89 -39.81
N THR A 112 -12.66 27.26 -40.92
CA THR A 112 -12.77 25.80 -41.05
C THR A 112 -11.42 25.13 -40.97
N HIS A 113 -10.34 25.70 -41.54
CA HIS A 113 -8.98 25.21 -41.49
C HIS A 113 -8.38 25.30 -40.10
N PHE A 114 -8.59 26.41 -39.39
CA PHE A 114 -8.13 26.59 -38.03
C PHE A 114 -8.78 25.59 -37.07
N ALA A 115 -10.08 25.37 -37.20
CA ALA A 115 -10.79 24.39 -36.38
C ALA A 115 -10.29 22.95 -36.61
N LYS A 116 -9.98 22.56 -37.86
CA LYS A 116 -9.41 21.25 -38.19
C LYS A 116 -8.01 21.05 -37.58
N ALA A 117 -7.14 22.06 -37.65
CA ALA A 117 -5.79 22.02 -37.08
C ALA A 117 -5.81 21.86 -35.56
N LEU A 118 -6.83 22.39 -34.86
CA LEU A 118 -6.94 22.26 -33.41
C LEU A 118 -7.60 20.95 -32.93
N MET A 119 -8.21 20.15 -33.82
CA MET A 119 -8.89 18.92 -33.45
C MET A 119 -8.00 17.89 -32.75
N PRO A 120 -6.76 17.64 -33.20
CA PRO A 120 -5.86 16.73 -32.48
C PRO A 120 -5.53 17.18 -31.06
N LEU A 121 -5.41 18.48 -30.84
CA LEU A 121 -5.19 19.06 -29.50
C LEU A 121 -6.37 18.79 -28.56
N ALA A 122 -7.60 19.02 -29.06
CA ALA A 122 -8.81 18.76 -28.32
C ALA A 122 -8.93 17.28 -27.92
N LEU A 123 -8.61 16.36 -28.84
CA LEU A 123 -8.60 14.92 -28.56
C LEU A 123 -7.51 14.54 -27.53
N GLY A 124 -6.31 15.09 -27.65
CA GLY A 124 -5.22 14.86 -26.70
C GLY A 124 -5.58 15.30 -25.28
N LEU A 125 -6.26 16.47 -25.15
CA LEU A 125 -6.74 16.96 -23.87
C LEU A 125 -7.93 16.13 -23.35
N ALA A 126 -8.86 15.73 -24.20
CA ALA A 126 -10.00 14.90 -23.83
C ALA A 126 -9.60 13.55 -23.24
N ILE A 127 -8.44 13.00 -23.64
CA ILE A 127 -7.87 11.76 -23.10
C ILE A 127 -6.96 12.07 -21.89
N GLY A 128 -6.10 13.05 -21.99
CA GLY A 128 -5.08 13.37 -20.99
C GLY A 128 -5.69 13.82 -19.66
N VAL A 129 -6.70 14.71 -19.68
CA VAL A 129 -7.31 15.24 -18.46
C VAL A 129 -7.94 14.14 -17.57
N PRO A 130 -8.82 13.26 -18.09
CA PRO A 130 -9.38 12.18 -17.27
C PRO A 130 -8.31 11.21 -16.73
N CYS A 131 -7.29 10.89 -17.54
CA CYS A 131 -6.19 10.03 -17.10
C CYS A 131 -5.39 10.67 -15.97
N TYR A 132 -5.11 11.95 -16.05
CA TYR A 132 -4.39 12.70 -15.03
C TYR A 132 -5.19 12.81 -13.72
N VAL A 133 -6.47 13.11 -13.80
CA VAL A 133 -7.36 13.13 -12.64
C VAL A 133 -7.47 11.75 -11.99
N GLY A 134 -7.62 10.70 -12.80
CA GLY A 134 -7.65 9.32 -12.33
C GLY A 134 -6.35 8.91 -11.63
N TYR A 135 -5.21 9.28 -12.21
CA TYR A 135 -3.89 9.05 -11.61
C TYR A 135 -3.77 9.70 -10.23
N ASN A 136 -4.09 10.99 -10.11
CA ASN A 136 -4.01 11.71 -8.84
C ASN A 136 -4.92 11.10 -7.77
N HIS A 137 -6.13 10.68 -8.16
CA HIS A 137 -7.04 10.01 -7.24
C HIS A 137 -6.47 8.67 -6.74
N LEU A 138 -5.90 7.86 -7.64
CA LEU A 138 -5.31 6.57 -7.28
C LEU A 138 -4.06 6.72 -6.41
N VAL A 139 -3.20 7.72 -6.66
CA VAL A 139 -2.05 8.05 -5.80
C VAL A 139 -2.51 8.38 -4.37
N ALA A 140 -3.57 9.18 -4.23
CA ALA A 140 -4.12 9.51 -2.92
C ALA A 140 -4.65 8.25 -2.18
N VAL A 141 -5.28 7.32 -2.89
CA VAL A 141 -5.74 6.05 -2.34
C VAL A 141 -4.57 5.18 -1.88
N ILE A 142 -3.51 5.07 -2.69
CA ILE A 142 -2.30 4.33 -2.29
C ILE A 142 -1.67 4.93 -1.04
N GLY A 143 -1.55 6.26 -0.96
CA GLY A 143 -1.03 6.93 0.23
C GLY A 143 -1.78 6.53 1.52
N THR A 144 -3.09 6.38 1.44
CA THR A 144 -3.89 5.92 2.59
C THR A 144 -3.63 4.44 2.92
N ILE A 145 -3.52 3.59 1.91
CA ILE A 145 -3.19 2.16 2.11
C ILE A 145 -1.82 2.02 2.79
N VAL A 146 -0.83 2.81 2.40
CA VAL A 146 0.51 2.82 2.99
C VAL A 146 0.46 3.17 4.48
N ILE A 147 -0.30 4.20 4.85
CA ILE A 147 -0.50 4.60 6.24
C ILE A 147 -1.18 3.47 7.05
N ASP A 148 -2.17 2.82 6.47
CA ASP A 148 -2.87 1.71 7.13
C ASP A 148 -1.96 0.48 7.30
N MET A 149 -1.10 0.18 6.33
CA MET A 149 -0.08 -0.87 6.42
C MET A 149 0.91 -0.59 7.56
N GLN A 150 1.46 0.62 7.63
CA GLN A 150 2.40 1.02 8.70
C GLN A 150 1.74 0.91 10.08
N LYS A 151 0.52 1.42 10.23
CA LYS A 151 -0.23 1.31 11.50
C LYS A 151 -0.50 -0.14 11.89
N ALA A 152 -0.86 -0.99 10.93
CA ALA A 152 -1.15 -2.39 11.19
C ALA A 152 0.11 -3.16 11.59
N GLY A 153 1.23 -2.94 10.89
CA GLY A 153 2.53 -3.53 11.23
C GLY A 153 3.00 -3.16 12.62
N LEU A 154 2.92 -1.88 12.99
CA LEU A 154 3.27 -1.42 14.34
C LEU A 154 2.34 -1.97 15.43
N ARG A 155 1.05 -2.15 15.14
CA ARG A 155 0.11 -2.79 16.08
C ARG A 155 0.41 -4.27 16.26
N ALA A 156 0.69 -4.99 15.17
CA ALA A 156 1.09 -6.39 15.22
C ALA A 156 2.37 -6.56 16.05
N LEU A 157 3.37 -5.71 15.83
CA LEU A 157 4.62 -5.73 16.60
C LEU A 157 4.39 -5.51 18.11
N ARG A 158 3.51 -4.59 18.49
CA ARG A 158 3.13 -4.39 19.90
C ARG A 158 2.44 -5.61 20.48
N MET A 159 1.46 -6.19 19.76
CA MET A 159 0.76 -7.39 20.25
C MET A 159 1.71 -8.55 20.49
N VAL A 160 2.67 -8.77 19.60
CA VAL A 160 3.67 -9.82 19.74
C VAL A 160 4.61 -9.56 20.92
N SER A 161 5.10 -8.33 21.09
CA SER A 161 5.96 -7.98 22.23
C SER A 161 5.25 -8.13 23.58
N GLU A 162 3.96 -7.79 23.66
CA GLU A 162 3.15 -8.00 24.87
C GLU A 162 2.96 -9.49 25.21
N LEU A 163 2.80 -10.34 24.17
CA LEU A 163 2.73 -11.79 24.35
C LEU A 163 4.04 -12.37 24.88
N GLU A 164 5.17 -11.97 24.33
CA GLU A 164 6.49 -12.41 24.79
C GLU A 164 6.75 -12.01 26.25
N GLU A 165 6.45 -10.77 26.62
CA GLU A 165 6.57 -10.31 27.98
C GLU A 165 5.66 -11.12 28.94
N SER A 166 4.44 -11.38 28.55
CA SER A 166 3.49 -12.17 29.33
C SER A 166 3.95 -13.62 29.51
N ALA A 167 4.49 -14.22 28.46
CA ALA A 167 5.07 -15.56 28.50
C ALA A 167 6.33 -15.62 29.38
N ARG A 168 7.19 -14.61 29.28
CA ARG A 168 8.39 -14.48 30.11
C ARG A 168 8.04 -14.34 31.59
N ARG A 169 7.08 -13.50 31.93
CA ARG A 169 6.55 -13.34 33.29
C ARG A 169 5.97 -14.65 33.85
N LYS A 170 5.22 -15.40 33.04
CA LYS A 170 4.68 -16.71 33.45
C LYS A 170 5.79 -17.71 33.73
N ARG A 171 6.81 -17.81 32.88
CA ARG A 171 7.97 -18.70 33.07
C ARG A 171 8.76 -18.34 34.32
N THR A 172 8.98 -17.05 34.59
CA THR A 172 9.67 -16.59 35.80
C THR A 172 8.89 -16.92 37.06
N LYS A 173 7.55 -16.70 37.07
CA LYS A 173 6.69 -17.07 38.21
C LYS A 173 6.69 -18.58 38.49
N VAL A 174 6.65 -19.42 37.44
CA VAL A 174 6.71 -20.88 37.59
C VAL A 174 8.07 -21.29 38.17
N ARG A 175 9.16 -20.69 37.70
CA ARG A 175 10.52 -20.98 38.18
C ARG A 175 10.71 -20.58 39.66
N LEU A 176 10.21 -19.42 40.08
CA LEU A 176 10.24 -18.98 41.46
C LEU A 176 9.42 -19.91 42.37
N LYS A 177 8.22 -20.30 41.91
CA LYS A 177 7.37 -21.20 42.66
C LYS A 177 7.97 -22.62 42.80
N ALA A 178 8.71 -23.07 41.78
CA ALA A 178 9.43 -24.35 41.84
C ALA A 178 10.66 -24.27 42.81
N SER A 179 11.37 -23.15 42.85
CA SER A 179 12.48 -22.91 43.76
C SER A 179 12.00 -22.83 45.21
N ASP A 180 10.87 -22.17 45.49
CA ASP A 180 10.26 -22.12 46.82
C ASP A 180 9.78 -23.50 47.31
N ALA A 181 9.33 -24.36 46.36
CA ALA A 181 8.85 -25.71 46.69
C ALA A 181 9.98 -26.71 46.92
N SER A 182 11.16 -26.47 46.32
CA SER A 182 12.35 -27.35 46.48
C SER A 182 13.21 -26.99 47.70
N GLY A 183 12.94 -25.90 48.41
CA GLY A 183 13.69 -25.51 49.58
C GLY A 183 15.17 -25.21 49.39
N GLU A 184 15.62 -25.14 48.15
CA GLU A 184 17.01 -24.93 47.77
C GLU A 184 17.28 -23.43 47.57
N PHE A 185 17.74 -22.81 48.65
CA PHE A 185 18.28 -21.45 48.62
C PHE A 185 19.62 -21.50 47.90
N ILE A 186 19.63 -21.13 46.61
CA ILE A 186 20.88 -20.90 45.87
C ILE A 186 21.34 -19.47 46.18
N PRO A 187 22.56 -19.28 46.73
CA PRO A 187 23.09 -17.97 47.10
C PRO A 187 23.29 -17.04 45.89
#